data_3feca84851d79ce2f7f118752d7ab26a
#
_entry.id   3feca84851d79ce2f7f118752d7ab26a
#
_cell.length_a   1.000
_cell.length_b   1.000
_cell.length_c   1.000
_cell.angle_alpha   90.00
_cell.angle_beta   90.00
_cell.angle_gamma   90.00
#
_symmetry.space_group_name_H-M   'P 1'
#
loop_
_entity.id
_entity.type
_entity.pdbx_description
1 polymer ?
#
loop_
_entity_poly.entity_id
_entity_poly.type
_entity_poly.pdbx_seq_one_letter_code
_entity_poly.pdbx_strand_id
1 'polypeptide(L)'
;MKAAIKMAPDQARRRPKSAPPKVGFVSLGCPKALVDSEHILTQLRAEGYLVAPSYQDADLVVVNTCGFIDAAVEESLEAIGEALTENGKVIVTGCLGARGDIVRKTHPRVLAVTGPHATDEVMRAVHAHLPQPHDPFTDLIPPHGIRLTPRHYAYLKIAEGCNHRCTFCIIPSMRGGLVSRPIGNVMQEAENLIEAGVKELLVISQDTSAYGIDIKYRTGFWAGRPLKTRMTELAVALGGLGRHAPLWVRLHYVYPYPHVDEVIPLMAEGQILPYLDVPFQHASPAILRAMKRPASSENNLARIKNWRATCPELTIRSTFIVGFPGETDGDFEQLLEFLEQAQLDRVGCFTYSPVSGARANQLPGQVPAEIKEQRKARLMAVQEKISAARLKRKIGTTLQVLVDKVDGEGVVARSAADAPEIDGIVRVNSSVTLKAGEFARVKIVASDTHDLNGAVA
;
A
#
# COMPACT_ATOMS: atom_id res chain seq x y z
N MET A 1 -58.08 1.41 -58.56
CA MET A 1 -57.61 2.33 -57.47
C MET A 1 -56.31 1.78 -56.94
N LYS A 2 -55.17 2.39 -57.28
CA LYS A 2 -53.83 1.99 -56.84
C LYS A 2 -53.47 2.91 -55.65
N ALA A 3 -53.29 2.36 -54.44
CA ALA A 3 -52.76 3.08 -53.34
C ALA A 3 -51.22 2.96 -53.32
N ALA A 4 -50.53 4.09 -53.54
CA ALA A 4 -49.06 4.15 -53.46
C ALA A 4 -48.67 4.33 -51.97
N ILE A 5 -47.94 3.34 -51.46
CA ILE A 5 -47.23 3.44 -50.15
C ILE A 5 -45.96 4.25 -50.38
N LYS A 6 -45.93 5.47 -49.82
CA LYS A 6 -44.71 6.27 -49.73
C LYS A 6 -43.83 5.69 -48.63
N MET A 7 -42.70 5.11 -49.01
CA MET A 7 -41.61 4.84 -48.05
C MET A 7 -40.94 6.16 -47.67
N ALA A 8 -40.85 6.40 -46.39
CA ALA A 8 -40.07 7.50 -45.81
C ALA A 8 -38.57 7.19 -45.88
N PRO A 9 -37.71 8.20 -46.18
CA PRO A 9 -36.27 8.00 -46.14
C PRO A 9 -35.78 8.29 -44.72
N ASP A 10 -35.55 7.27 -43.92
CA ASP A 10 -34.76 7.42 -42.70
C ASP A 10 -33.60 6.39 -42.72
N GLN A 11 -32.61 6.68 -43.49
CA GLN A 11 -31.24 6.18 -43.25
C GLN A 11 -30.45 7.38 -42.67
N ALA A 12 -30.62 7.64 -41.38
CA ALA A 12 -29.68 8.38 -40.64
C ALA A 12 -28.32 7.67 -40.77
N ARG A 13 -27.43 8.21 -41.61
CA ARG A 13 -26.03 7.81 -41.77
C ARG A 13 -25.42 7.83 -40.37
N ARG A 14 -25.21 6.64 -39.78
CA ARG A 14 -24.34 6.47 -38.62
C ARG A 14 -23.00 7.08 -39.00
N ARG A 15 -22.65 8.24 -38.41
CA ARG A 15 -21.28 8.77 -38.44
C ARG A 15 -20.35 7.64 -37.96
N PRO A 16 -19.18 7.45 -38.61
CA PRO A 16 -18.21 6.50 -38.08
C PRO A 16 -17.95 6.88 -36.64
N LYS A 17 -18.08 5.92 -35.71
CA LYS A 17 -17.73 6.13 -34.30
C LYS A 17 -16.28 6.63 -34.28
N SER A 18 -16.03 7.83 -33.79
CA SER A 18 -14.69 8.32 -33.49
C SER A 18 -14.01 7.28 -32.58
N ALA A 19 -12.70 7.07 -32.75
CA ALA A 19 -11.97 6.19 -31.86
C ALA A 19 -12.27 6.57 -30.38
N PRO A 20 -12.35 5.59 -29.45
CA PRO A 20 -12.61 5.87 -28.05
C PRO A 20 -11.57 6.85 -27.49
N PRO A 21 -11.99 7.84 -26.65
CA PRO A 21 -11.05 8.78 -26.05
C PRO A 21 -10.03 8.06 -25.18
N LYS A 22 -8.82 8.58 -25.15
CA LYS A 22 -7.68 8.03 -24.41
C LYS A 22 -7.37 8.89 -23.20
N VAL A 23 -7.26 8.27 -22.04
CA VAL A 23 -6.90 8.93 -20.78
C VAL A 23 -5.50 8.48 -20.36
N GLY A 24 -4.57 9.42 -20.24
CA GLY A 24 -3.27 9.20 -19.62
C GLY A 24 -3.43 9.12 -18.09
N PHE A 25 -2.63 8.32 -17.42
CA PHE A 25 -2.72 8.17 -15.98
C PHE A 25 -1.35 8.10 -15.34
N VAL A 26 -1.11 9.00 -14.36
CA VAL A 26 0.09 9.00 -13.52
C VAL A 26 -0.32 8.66 -12.10
N SER A 27 0.33 7.66 -11.51
CA SER A 27 0.08 7.23 -10.13
C SER A 27 1.32 7.46 -9.29
N LEU A 28 1.24 8.40 -8.34
CA LEU A 28 2.30 8.74 -7.40
C LEU A 28 1.87 8.35 -5.99
N GLY A 29 2.84 7.94 -5.15
CA GLY A 29 2.64 7.73 -3.73
C GLY A 29 2.59 6.26 -3.28
N CYS A 30 1.90 6.03 -2.17
CA CYS A 30 1.92 4.78 -1.43
C CYS A 30 0.95 3.72 -2.00
N PRO A 31 1.01 2.44 -1.53
CA PRO A 31 0.08 1.38 -1.94
C PRO A 31 -1.41 1.75 -1.85
N LYS A 32 -1.80 2.62 -0.93
CA LYS A 32 -3.19 3.09 -0.79
C LYS A 32 -3.61 3.99 -1.96
N ALA A 33 -2.70 4.86 -2.43
CA ALA A 33 -2.92 5.68 -3.62
C ALA A 33 -2.94 4.80 -4.89
N LEU A 34 -2.15 3.71 -4.92
CA LEU A 34 -2.17 2.75 -6.00
C LEU A 34 -3.56 2.10 -6.15
N VAL A 35 -4.17 1.64 -5.05
CA VAL A 35 -5.54 1.09 -5.08
C VAL A 35 -6.57 2.13 -5.55
N ASP A 36 -6.43 3.40 -5.14
CA ASP A 36 -7.30 4.47 -5.64
C ASP A 36 -7.14 4.63 -7.17
N SER A 37 -5.90 4.55 -7.69
CA SER A 37 -5.61 4.58 -9.12
C SER A 37 -6.23 3.40 -9.86
N GLU A 38 -6.13 2.18 -9.31
CA GLU A 38 -6.72 0.97 -9.89
C GLU A 38 -8.25 1.08 -10.01
N HIS A 39 -8.92 1.66 -9.00
CA HIS A 39 -10.36 1.91 -9.04
C HIS A 39 -10.74 2.90 -10.13
N ILE A 40 -10.02 4.02 -10.24
CA ILE A 40 -10.28 5.03 -11.29
C ILE A 40 -10.05 4.44 -12.69
N LEU A 41 -8.92 3.73 -12.88
CA LEU A 41 -8.61 3.10 -14.17
C LEU A 41 -9.63 2.02 -14.54
N THR A 42 -10.10 1.24 -13.56
CA THR A 42 -11.15 0.24 -13.77
C THR A 42 -12.44 0.90 -14.24
N GLN A 43 -12.85 2.00 -13.60
CA GLN A 43 -14.05 2.73 -13.98
C GLN A 43 -13.91 3.35 -15.38
N LEU A 44 -12.77 3.99 -15.69
CA LEU A 44 -12.48 4.51 -17.02
C LEU A 44 -12.62 3.43 -18.11
N ARG A 45 -12.04 2.25 -17.87
CA ARG A 45 -12.14 1.12 -18.81
C ARG A 45 -13.56 0.59 -18.93
N ALA A 46 -14.30 0.51 -17.83
CA ALA A 46 -15.70 0.09 -17.82
C ALA A 46 -16.59 1.04 -18.65
N GLU A 47 -16.29 2.32 -18.62
CA GLU A 47 -16.98 3.33 -19.42
C GLU A 47 -16.43 3.47 -20.85
N GLY A 48 -15.51 2.58 -21.24
CA GLY A 48 -15.00 2.46 -22.61
C GLY A 48 -13.85 3.42 -23.00
N TYR A 49 -13.28 4.15 -22.02
CA TYR A 49 -12.07 4.92 -22.26
C TYR A 49 -10.86 3.99 -22.43
N LEU A 50 -9.93 4.36 -23.29
CA LEU A 50 -8.63 3.69 -23.42
C LEU A 50 -7.60 4.33 -22.52
N VAL A 51 -6.68 3.54 -21.98
CA VAL A 51 -5.51 4.06 -21.26
C VAL A 51 -4.43 4.40 -22.29
N ALA A 52 -3.97 5.66 -22.29
CA ALA A 52 -2.92 6.11 -23.18
C ALA A 52 -1.53 5.65 -22.70
N PRO A 53 -0.61 5.29 -23.60
CA PRO A 53 0.74 4.86 -23.22
C PRO A 53 1.70 6.05 -22.94
N SER A 54 1.33 7.28 -23.34
CA SER A 54 2.13 8.49 -23.17
C SER A 54 1.23 9.72 -22.98
N TYR A 55 1.81 10.84 -22.55
CA TYR A 55 1.10 12.11 -22.42
C TYR A 55 0.58 12.63 -23.76
N GLN A 56 1.38 12.50 -24.82
CA GLN A 56 1.04 13.01 -26.15
C GLN A 56 -0.09 12.21 -26.80
N ASP A 57 -0.19 10.90 -26.49
CA ASP A 57 -1.24 10.04 -27.01
C ASP A 57 -2.57 10.18 -26.26
N ALA A 58 -2.59 10.89 -25.15
CA ALA A 58 -3.76 11.08 -24.32
C ALA A 58 -4.61 12.28 -24.75
N ASP A 59 -5.92 12.14 -24.72
CA ASP A 59 -6.86 13.26 -24.89
C ASP A 59 -7.01 14.07 -23.60
N LEU A 60 -6.64 13.46 -22.44
CA LEU A 60 -6.64 14.06 -21.11
C LEU A 60 -5.75 13.21 -20.19
N VAL A 61 -5.11 13.82 -19.18
CA VAL A 61 -4.27 13.14 -18.20
C VAL A 61 -4.85 13.29 -16.78
N VAL A 62 -4.92 12.19 -16.04
CA VAL A 62 -5.23 12.16 -14.60
C VAL A 62 -3.93 11.92 -13.83
N VAL A 63 -3.61 12.80 -12.88
CA VAL A 63 -2.45 12.67 -11.99
C VAL A 63 -2.94 12.40 -10.58
N ASN A 64 -2.74 11.17 -10.09
CA ASN A 64 -3.00 10.79 -8.70
C ASN A 64 -1.74 11.08 -7.87
N THR A 65 -1.86 11.99 -6.91
CA THR A 65 -0.76 12.69 -6.24
C THR A 65 -0.53 12.21 -4.81
N CYS A 66 0.72 12.33 -4.36
CA CYS A 66 1.10 12.23 -2.96
C CYS A 66 1.20 13.62 -2.31
N GLY A 67 0.84 13.73 -1.04
CA GLY A 67 0.88 15.00 -0.29
C GLY A 67 1.35 14.79 1.14
N PHE A 68 2.03 13.68 1.42
CA PHE A 68 2.34 13.28 2.79
C PHE A 68 3.57 14.01 3.36
N ILE A 69 4.65 14.11 2.59
CA ILE A 69 5.87 14.85 2.94
C ILE A 69 6.18 15.90 1.87
N ASP A 70 6.95 16.92 2.22
CA ASP A 70 7.21 18.05 1.31
C ASP A 70 7.90 17.59 0.01
N ALA A 71 8.86 16.67 0.08
CA ALA A 71 9.49 16.09 -1.11
C ALA A 71 8.48 15.41 -2.06
N ALA A 72 7.48 14.70 -1.52
CA ALA A 72 6.43 14.08 -2.33
C ALA A 72 5.42 15.11 -2.87
N VAL A 73 5.25 16.24 -2.20
CA VAL A 73 4.49 17.39 -2.72
C VAL A 73 5.21 17.99 -3.91
N GLU A 74 6.54 18.23 -3.82
CA GLU A 74 7.36 18.73 -4.92
C GLU A 74 7.32 17.79 -6.13
N GLU A 75 7.57 16.50 -5.95
CA GLU A 75 7.45 15.47 -6.98
C GLU A 75 6.06 15.49 -7.66
N SER A 76 5.00 15.60 -6.87
CA SER A 76 3.63 15.67 -7.39
C SER A 76 3.39 16.95 -8.21
N LEU A 77 3.90 18.09 -7.77
CA LEU A 77 3.79 19.36 -8.50
C LEU A 77 4.61 19.31 -9.80
N GLU A 78 5.81 18.75 -9.78
CA GLU A 78 6.62 18.56 -10.99
C GLU A 78 5.90 17.68 -12.02
N ALA A 79 5.35 16.53 -11.60
CA ALA A 79 4.61 15.64 -12.49
C ALA A 79 3.34 16.31 -13.09
N ILE A 80 2.64 17.15 -12.31
CA ILE A 80 1.53 17.96 -12.84
C ILE A 80 2.03 18.95 -13.89
N GLY A 81 3.17 19.63 -13.64
CA GLY A 81 3.80 20.56 -14.56
C GLY A 81 4.21 19.90 -15.87
N GLU A 82 4.82 18.70 -15.79
CA GLU A 82 5.18 17.88 -16.94
C GLU A 82 3.94 17.52 -17.76
N ALA A 83 2.91 16.96 -17.12
CA ALA A 83 1.66 16.59 -17.78
C ALA A 83 0.97 17.79 -18.44
N LEU A 84 1.00 18.97 -17.83
CA LEU A 84 0.47 20.21 -18.42
C LEU A 84 1.28 20.69 -19.63
N THR A 85 2.59 20.45 -19.63
CA THR A 85 3.48 20.83 -20.72
C THR A 85 3.29 19.91 -21.92
N GLU A 86 3.21 18.60 -21.68
CA GLU A 86 3.14 17.57 -22.71
C GLU A 86 1.72 17.37 -23.28
N ASN A 87 0.67 17.58 -22.48
CA ASN A 87 -0.72 17.34 -22.88
C ASN A 87 -1.62 18.57 -22.79
N GLY A 88 -1.48 19.37 -21.74
CA GLY A 88 -2.26 20.59 -21.51
C GLY A 88 -3.61 20.40 -20.80
N LYS A 89 -4.19 19.20 -20.78
CA LYS A 89 -5.48 18.88 -20.14
C LYS A 89 -5.24 17.92 -18.96
N VAL A 90 -5.19 18.46 -17.75
CA VAL A 90 -4.81 17.69 -16.56
C VAL A 90 -5.88 17.80 -15.48
N ILE A 91 -6.29 16.66 -14.95
CA ILE A 91 -7.09 16.49 -13.72
C ILE A 91 -6.16 15.99 -12.63
N VAL A 92 -6.20 16.60 -11.45
CA VAL A 92 -5.41 16.23 -10.30
C VAL A 92 -6.30 15.57 -9.25
N THR A 93 -5.83 14.46 -8.68
CA THR A 93 -6.51 13.74 -7.59
C THR A 93 -5.50 13.28 -6.54
N GLY A 94 -5.97 12.64 -5.47
CA GLY A 94 -5.12 12.07 -4.44
C GLY A 94 -4.85 12.99 -3.27
N CYS A 95 -3.82 12.64 -2.47
CA CYS A 95 -3.57 13.29 -1.19
C CYS A 95 -3.22 14.78 -1.30
N LEU A 96 -2.46 15.19 -2.32
CA LEU A 96 -2.19 16.61 -2.55
C LEU A 96 -3.45 17.35 -3.03
N GLY A 97 -4.36 16.67 -3.71
CA GLY A 97 -5.65 17.24 -4.10
C GLY A 97 -6.51 17.68 -2.92
N ALA A 98 -6.36 17.08 -1.72
CA ALA A 98 -6.99 17.58 -0.49
C ALA A 98 -6.47 18.98 -0.07
N ARG A 99 -5.34 19.40 -0.62
CA ARG A 99 -4.72 20.73 -0.48
C ARG A 99 -4.76 21.48 -1.83
N GLY A 100 -5.91 21.46 -2.46
CA GLY A 100 -6.10 21.94 -3.84
C GLY A 100 -5.75 23.40 -4.09
N ASP A 101 -5.70 24.24 -3.05
CA ASP A 101 -5.20 25.60 -3.08
C ASP A 101 -3.72 25.66 -3.52
N ILE A 102 -2.89 24.75 -3.04
CA ILE A 102 -1.47 24.64 -3.42
C ILE A 102 -1.37 24.28 -4.91
N VAL A 103 -2.13 23.27 -5.36
CA VAL A 103 -2.14 22.84 -6.75
C VAL A 103 -2.57 23.98 -7.67
N ARG A 104 -3.69 24.66 -7.36
CA ARG A 104 -4.23 25.75 -8.19
C ARG A 104 -3.34 26.99 -8.21
N LYS A 105 -2.63 27.26 -7.10
CA LYS A 105 -1.67 28.38 -7.01
C LYS A 105 -0.45 28.12 -7.89
N THR A 106 0.07 26.90 -7.90
CA THR A 106 1.27 26.52 -8.67
C THR A 106 0.91 26.26 -10.14
N HIS A 107 -0.20 25.58 -10.38
CA HIS A 107 -0.66 25.17 -11.71
C HIS A 107 -2.11 25.62 -11.96
N PRO A 108 -2.37 26.91 -12.25
CA PRO A 108 -3.73 27.43 -12.42
C PRO A 108 -4.47 26.87 -13.64
N ARG A 109 -3.76 26.20 -14.56
CA ARG A 109 -4.35 25.61 -15.78
C ARG A 109 -4.93 24.22 -15.59
N VAL A 110 -4.82 23.60 -14.40
CA VAL A 110 -5.45 22.29 -14.16
C VAL A 110 -6.97 22.38 -14.30
N LEU A 111 -7.56 21.39 -14.96
CA LEU A 111 -9.00 21.36 -15.25
C LEU A 111 -9.83 21.14 -13.99
N ALA A 112 -9.41 20.21 -13.16
CA ALA A 112 -10.06 19.90 -11.88
C ALA A 112 -9.04 19.44 -10.84
N VAL A 113 -9.38 19.63 -9.56
CA VAL A 113 -8.62 19.10 -8.42
C VAL A 113 -9.63 18.43 -7.50
N THR A 114 -9.40 17.13 -7.23
CA THR A 114 -10.22 16.29 -6.34
C THR A 114 -9.35 15.69 -5.24
N GLY A 115 -9.97 15.27 -4.14
CA GLY A 115 -9.26 14.65 -3.02
C GLY A 115 -8.95 13.16 -3.22
N PRO A 116 -8.39 12.49 -2.20
CA PRO A 116 -8.28 11.03 -2.17
C PRO A 116 -9.67 10.40 -2.12
N HIS A 117 -9.83 9.16 -2.62
CA HIS A 117 -11.09 8.42 -2.75
C HIS A 117 -12.18 9.08 -3.60
N ALA A 118 -11.86 10.04 -4.39
CA ALA A 118 -12.79 10.84 -5.17
C ALA A 118 -13.05 10.24 -6.55
N THR A 119 -13.17 8.90 -6.69
CA THR A 119 -13.37 8.23 -8.00
C THR A 119 -14.53 8.85 -8.77
N ASP A 120 -15.69 9.04 -8.13
CA ASP A 120 -16.86 9.64 -8.78
C ASP A 120 -16.64 11.10 -9.20
N GLU A 121 -15.83 11.85 -8.43
CA GLU A 121 -15.51 13.25 -8.77
C GLU A 121 -14.51 13.30 -9.93
N VAL A 122 -13.54 12.40 -9.96
CA VAL A 122 -12.61 12.25 -11.09
C VAL A 122 -13.37 11.88 -12.34
N MET A 123 -14.28 10.90 -12.27
CA MET A 123 -15.09 10.51 -13.42
C MET A 123 -15.97 11.65 -13.91
N ARG A 124 -16.63 12.40 -13.02
CA ARG A 124 -17.39 13.61 -13.40
C ARG A 124 -16.50 14.66 -14.07
N ALA A 125 -15.27 14.85 -13.58
CA ALA A 125 -14.33 15.77 -14.20
C ALA A 125 -13.89 15.28 -15.59
N VAL A 126 -13.65 13.98 -15.77
CA VAL A 126 -13.35 13.39 -17.08
C VAL A 126 -14.53 13.60 -18.03
N HIS A 127 -15.78 13.30 -17.62
CA HIS A 127 -16.98 13.47 -18.45
C HIS A 127 -17.24 14.93 -18.85
N ALA A 128 -16.83 15.89 -18.02
CA ALA A 128 -16.95 17.31 -18.35
C ALA A 128 -16.04 17.73 -19.51
N HIS A 129 -14.97 16.97 -19.80
CA HIS A 129 -13.96 17.31 -20.79
C HIS A 129 -13.81 16.31 -21.95
N LEU A 130 -14.28 15.09 -21.76
CA LEU A 130 -14.27 14.04 -22.78
C LEU A 130 -15.67 13.44 -22.95
N PRO A 131 -16.10 13.12 -24.20
CA PRO A 131 -17.37 12.42 -24.41
C PRO A 131 -17.31 11.01 -23.83
N GLN A 132 -18.40 10.55 -23.22
CA GLN A 132 -18.52 9.17 -22.78
C GLN A 132 -18.57 8.23 -24.00
N PRO A 133 -17.65 7.26 -24.12
CA PRO A 133 -17.59 6.38 -25.28
C PRO A 133 -18.71 5.33 -25.30
N HIS A 134 -19.22 4.94 -24.14
CA HIS A 134 -20.25 3.92 -23.95
C HIS A 134 -21.30 4.33 -22.94
N ASP A 135 -22.48 3.71 -23.05
CA ASP A 135 -23.51 3.80 -22.03
C ASP A 135 -23.18 2.82 -20.90
N PRO A 136 -22.91 3.32 -19.66
CA PRO A 136 -22.51 2.46 -18.54
C PRO A 136 -23.58 1.42 -18.15
N PHE A 137 -24.82 1.57 -18.62
CA PHE A 137 -25.89 0.59 -18.35
C PHE A 137 -25.92 -0.58 -19.33
N THR A 138 -25.20 -0.50 -20.44
CA THR A 138 -25.19 -1.54 -21.48
C THR A 138 -23.88 -2.34 -21.55
N ASP A 139 -22.81 -1.85 -20.95
CA ASP A 139 -21.51 -2.49 -21.01
C ASP A 139 -21.12 -3.11 -19.65
N LEU A 140 -20.84 -4.41 -19.66
CA LEU A 140 -20.44 -5.16 -18.48
C LEU A 140 -19.06 -4.69 -17.99
N ILE A 141 -18.97 -4.26 -16.72
CA ILE A 141 -17.70 -3.98 -16.05
C ILE A 141 -16.91 -5.29 -15.96
N PRO A 142 -15.62 -5.33 -16.36
CA PRO A 142 -14.82 -6.52 -16.19
C PRO A 142 -14.78 -6.94 -14.71
N PRO A 143 -15.08 -8.20 -14.36
CA PRO A 143 -15.22 -8.64 -12.97
C PRO A 143 -13.96 -8.50 -12.14
N HIS A 144 -12.80 -8.33 -12.78
CA HIS A 144 -11.49 -8.32 -12.10
C HIS A 144 -10.78 -6.96 -12.09
N GLY A 145 -11.37 -5.90 -12.63
CA GLY A 145 -10.79 -4.55 -12.64
C GLY A 145 -9.40 -4.46 -13.30
N ILE A 146 -8.79 -3.27 -13.22
CA ILE A 146 -7.40 -3.04 -13.61
C ILE A 146 -6.53 -3.09 -12.37
N ARG A 147 -5.43 -3.85 -12.44
CA ARG A 147 -4.40 -3.89 -11.42
C ARG A 147 -3.10 -3.32 -11.98
N LEU A 148 -2.43 -2.49 -11.19
CA LEU A 148 -1.11 -1.93 -11.48
C LEU A 148 0.00 -2.79 -10.88
N THR A 149 -0.34 -3.65 -9.91
CA THR A 149 0.58 -4.66 -9.37
C THR A 149 0.81 -5.80 -10.36
N PRO A 150 1.94 -6.52 -10.27
CA PRO A 150 2.12 -7.82 -10.93
C PRO A 150 0.95 -8.77 -10.65
N ARG A 151 0.73 -9.75 -11.55
CA ARG A 151 -0.46 -10.61 -11.47
C ARG A 151 -0.55 -11.47 -10.23
N HIS A 152 0.57 -11.78 -9.58
CA HIS A 152 0.66 -12.74 -8.48
C HIS A 152 0.48 -12.13 -7.09
N TYR A 153 0.48 -10.79 -6.92
CA TYR A 153 0.11 -10.17 -5.67
C TYR A 153 -0.82 -8.97 -5.87
N ALA A 154 -1.58 -8.63 -4.83
CA ALA A 154 -2.45 -7.45 -4.85
C ALA A 154 -2.59 -6.84 -3.46
N TYR A 155 -2.79 -5.53 -3.42
CA TYR A 155 -3.16 -4.83 -2.20
C TYR A 155 -4.67 -4.92 -1.97
N LEU A 156 -5.04 -5.39 -0.77
CA LEU A 156 -6.43 -5.46 -0.31
C LEU A 156 -6.66 -4.36 0.73
N LYS A 157 -7.24 -3.25 0.30
CA LYS A 157 -7.52 -2.12 1.19
C LYS A 157 -8.81 -2.35 1.97
N ILE A 158 -8.70 -2.45 3.31
CA ILE A 158 -9.82 -2.82 4.20
C ILE A 158 -10.49 -1.63 4.88
N ALA A 159 -9.79 -0.51 5.01
CA ALA A 159 -10.31 0.71 5.60
C ALA A 159 -9.59 1.94 5.03
N GLU A 160 -10.17 3.10 5.26
CA GLU A 160 -9.64 4.39 4.88
C GLU A 160 -9.63 5.35 6.06
N GLY A 161 -8.73 6.36 6.01
CA GLY A 161 -8.61 7.36 7.06
C GLY A 161 -8.02 6.81 8.37
N CYS A 162 -7.82 7.69 9.35
CA CYS A 162 -7.18 7.33 10.60
C CYS A 162 -7.66 8.24 11.74
N ASN A 163 -7.99 7.65 12.90
CA ASN A 163 -8.43 8.38 14.09
C ASN A 163 -7.27 8.73 15.04
N HIS A 164 -6.03 8.34 14.72
CA HIS A 164 -4.87 8.71 15.52
C HIS A 164 -4.57 10.20 15.42
N ARG A 165 -3.99 10.72 16.51
CA ARG A 165 -3.60 12.13 16.65
C ARG A 165 -2.08 12.27 16.79
N CYS A 166 -1.31 11.40 16.12
CA CYS A 166 0.14 11.46 16.12
C CYS A 166 0.60 12.87 15.71
N THR A 167 1.49 13.48 16.49
CA THR A 167 1.82 14.89 16.31
C THR A 167 2.59 15.19 15.04
N PHE A 168 3.30 14.19 14.49
CA PHE A 168 4.07 14.28 13.23
C PHE A 168 3.25 13.97 11.97
N CYS A 169 1.99 13.56 12.13
CA CYS A 169 1.20 13.00 11.02
C CYS A 169 0.03 13.90 10.64
N ILE A 170 -0.21 14.06 9.34
CA ILE A 170 -1.32 14.84 8.79
C ILE A 170 -2.36 13.96 8.04
N ILE A 171 -2.25 12.65 8.12
CA ILE A 171 -3.17 11.72 7.43
C ILE A 171 -4.65 12.02 7.75
N PRO A 172 -5.06 12.25 9.00
CA PRO A 172 -6.47 12.55 9.30
C PRO A 172 -7.00 13.80 8.59
N SER A 173 -6.14 14.79 8.34
CA SER A 173 -6.55 16.02 7.61
C SER A 173 -6.65 15.81 6.09
N MET A 174 -5.98 14.79 5.54
CA MET A 174 -6.01 14.49 4.12
C MET A 174 -7.03 13.42 3.76
N ARG A 175 -7.10 12.36 4.57
CA ARG A 175 -7.91 11.15 4.28
C ARG A 175 -9.10 10.98 5.23
N GLY A 176 -9.34 11.94 6.12
CA GLY A 176 -10.45 11.91 7.08
C GLY A 176 -10.26 10.91 8.22
N GLY A 177 -11.33 10.72 8.99
CA GLY A 177 -11.41 9.72 10.05
C GLY A 177 -11.51 8.30 9.49
N LEU A 178 -11.30 7.31 10.37
CA LEU A 178 -11.39 5.90 10.01
C LEU A 178 -12.79 5.55 9.46
N VAL A 179 -12.81 4.91 8.30
CA VAL A 179 -13.99 4.31 7.66
C VAL A 179 -13.66 2.88 7.25
N SER A 180 -14.20 1.93 7.97
CA SER A 180 -13.99 0.50 7.71
C SER A 180 -14.94 -0.01 6.65
N ARG A 181 -14.42 -0.75 5.69
CA ARG A 181 -15.23 -1.45 4.68
C ARG A 181 -15.97 -2.63 5.33
N PRO A 182 -17.22 -2.91 4.94
CA PRO A 182 -17.92 -4.12 5.40
C PRO A 182 -17.11 -5.38 5.09
N ILE A 183 -17.00 -6.29 6.07
CA ILE A 183 -16.16 -7.50 5.92
C ILE A 183 -16.59 -8.37 4.73
N GLY A 184 -17.87 -8.46 4.43
CA GLY A 184 -18.37 -9.20 3.27
C GLY A 184 -17.84 -8.65 1.94
N ASN A 185 -17.76 -7.31 1.79
CA ASN A 185 -17.22 -6.68 0.59
C ASN A 185 -15.72 -6.91 0.45
N VAL A 186 -14.98 -6.88 1.58
CA VAL A 186 -13.55 -7.17 1.60
C VAL A 186 -13.28 -8.62 1.19
N MET A 187 -14.07 -9.55 1.71
CA MET A 187 -13.96 -10.97 1.37
C MET A 187 -14.31 -11.25 -0.09
N GLN A 188 -15.35 -10.62 -0.63
CA GLN A 188 -15.71 -10.76 -2.04
C GLN A 188 -14.60 -10.24 -2.96
N GLU A 189 -13.98 -9.10 -2.63
CA GLU A 189 -12.83 -8.61 -3.38
C GLU A 189 -11.63 -9.56 -3.30
N ALA A 190 -11.37 -10.13 -2.12
CA ALA A 190 -10.30 -11.12 -1.94
C ALA A 190 -10.52 -12.37 -2.82
N GLU A 191 -11.76 -12.91 -2.87
CA GLU A 191 -12.12 -14.02 -3.76
C GLU A 191 -11.89 -13.67 -5.23
N ASN A 192 -12.38 -12.52 -5.68
CA ASN A 192 -12.19 -12.05 -7.06
C ASN A 192 -10.70 -11.91 -7.43
N LEU A 193 -9.87 -11.43 -6.50
CA LEU A 193 -8.42 -11.32 -6.71
C LEU A 193 -7.77 -12.70 -6.85
N ILE A 194 -8.16 -13.66 -6.02
CA ILE A 194 -7.64 -15.04 -6.06
C ILE A 194 -8.06 -15.73 -7.37
N GLU A 195 -9.32 -15.58 -7.79
CA GLU A 195 -9.81 -16.09 -9.07
C GLU A 195 -9.06 -15.48 -10.26
N ALA A 196 -8.66 -14.21 -10.14
CA ALA A 196 -7.81 -13.54 -11.12
C ALA A 196 -6.32 -13.98 -11.09
N GLY A 197 -5.97 -14.94 -10.23
CA GLY A 197 -4.64 -15.57 -10.16
C GLY A 197 -3.69 -14.97 -9.14
N VAL A 198 -4.16 -14.11 -8.22
CA VAL A 198 -3.35 -13.59 -7.11
C VAL A 198 -2.95 -14.72 -6.18
N LYS A 199 -1.68 -14.71 -5.77
CA LYS A 199 -1.06 -15.66 -4.85
C LYS A 199 -0.69 -15.04 -3.50
N GLU A 200 -0.64 -13.70 -3.43
CA GLU A 200 -0.39 -12.97 -2.20
C GLU A 200 -1.34 -11.78 -2.07
N LEU A 201 -2.09 -11.73 -0.96
CA LEU A 201 -2.92 -10.60 -0.55
C LEU A 201 -2.18 -9.78 0.51
N LEU A 202 -1.89 -8.52 0.18
CA LEU A 202 -1.30 -7.57 1.13
C LEU A 202 -2.44 -6.72 1.72
N VAL A 203 -2.82 -7.04 2.95
CA VAL A 203 -3.89 -6.33 3.67
C VAL A 203 -3.37 -4.99 4.15
N ILE A 204 -3.99 -3.90 3.69
CA ILE A 204 -3.55 -2.53 3.96
C ILE A 204 -4.68 -1.63 4.46
N SER A 205 -4.31 -0.70 5.32
CA SER A 205 -5.05 0.52 5.67
C SER A 205 -4.07 1.54 6.27
N GLN A 206 -4.53 2.65 6.82
CA GLN A 206 -3.68 3.54 7.60
C GLN A 206 -3.34 2.95 8.99
N ASP A 207 -4.27 2.17 9.54
CA ASP A 207 -4.10 1.35 10.75
C ASP A 207 -4.96 0.09 10.61
N THR A 208 -4.33 -1.00 10.25
CA THR A 208 -5.00 -2.29 10.01
C THR A 208 -5.58 -2.88 11.30
N SER A 209 -4.95 -2.61 12.44
CA SER A 209 -5.43 -3.07 13.74
C SER A 209 -6.71 -2.37 14.21
N ALA A 210 -7.00 -1.16 13.68
CA ALA A 210 -8.22 -0.42 14.01
C ALA A 210 -9.45 -0.84 13.18
N TYR A 211 -9.32 -1.80 12.27
CA TYR A 211 -10.41 -2.24 11.40
C TYR A 211 -11.67 -2.61 12.18
N GLY A 212 -12.78 -1.94 11.87
CA GLY A 212 -14.10 -2.15 12.44
C GLY A 212 -14.41 -1.35 13.71
N ILE A 213 -13.45 -0.65 14.31
CA ILE A 213 -13.68 0.16 15.53
C ILE A 213 -14.73 1.23 15.30
N ASP A 214 -14.68 1.93 14.19
CA ASP A 214 -15.60 3.02 13.81
C ASP A 214 -17.06 2.57 13.71
N ILE A 215 -17.28 1.33 13.30
CA ILE A 215 -18.59 0.69 13.17
C ILE A 215 -18.91 -0.27 14.33
N LYS A 216 -18.18 -0.17 15.46
CA LYS A 216 -18.37 -1.00 16.66
C LYS A 216 -18.38 -2.50 16.36
N TYR A 217 -17.48 -2.95 15.48
CA TYR A 217 -17.34 -4.35 15.06
C TYR A 217 -18.65 -4.96 14.52
N ARG A 218 -19.40 -4.17 13.74
CA ARG A 218 -20.66 -4.64 13.15
C ARG A 218 -20.49 -5.99 12.47
N THR A 219 -21.47 -6.87 12.65
CA THR A 219 -21.53 -8.15 11.97
C THR A 219 -21.89 -7.92 10.49
N GLY A 220 -21.10 -8.49 9.61
CA GLY A 220 -21.38 -8.65 8.18
C GLY A 220 -21.61 -10.12 7.85
N PHE A 221 -21.84 -10.42 6.58
CA PHE A 221 -22.06 -11.78 6.09
C PHE A 221 -21.11 -12.07 4.92
N TRP A 222 -20.55 -13.28 4.92
CA TRP A 222 -19.80 -13.82 3.81
C TRP A 222 -20.04 -15.32 3.70
N ALA A 223 -20.29 -15.83 2.49
CA ALA A 223 -20.62 -17.24 2.23
C ALA A 223 -21.71 -17.81 3.17
N GLY A 224 -22.74 -16.98 3.45
CA GLY A 224 -23.85 -17.34 4.33
C GLY A 224 -23.52 -17.38 5.84
N ARG A 225 -22.31 -16.98 6.24
CA ARG A 225 -21.86 -16.99 7.65
C ARG A 225 -21.74 -15.57 8.20
N PRO A 226 -22.19 -15.34 9.46
CA PRO A 226 -21.96 -14.06 10.13
C PRO A 226 -20.47 -13.93 10.53
N LEU A 227 -19.87 -12.79 10.26
CA LEU A 227 -18.51 -12.41 10.66
C LEU A 227 -18.53 -11.02 11.28
N LYS A 228 -17.81 -10.81 12.36
CA LYS A 228 -17.60 -9.45 12.88
C LYS A 228 -16.58 -8.72 12.01
N THR A 229 -16.86 -7.46 11.67
CA THR A 229 -15.90 -6.58 10.99
C THR A 229 -14.80 -6.21 11.99
N ARG A 230 -13.79 -7.06 12.10
CA ARG A 230 -12.65 -6.96 13.02
C ARG A 230 -11.42 -7.61 12.39
N MET A 231 -10.22 -7.10 12.71
CA MET A 231 -8.97 -7.58 12.11
C MET A 231 -8.74 -9.08 12.30
N THR A 232 -8.96 -9.61 13.50
CA THR A 232 -8.72 -11.03 13.80
C THR A 232 -9.65 -11.93 12.99
N GLU A 233 -10.95 -11.63 12.96
CA GLU A 233 -11.93 -12.40 12.19
C GLU A 233 -11.67 -12.32 10.68
N LEU A 234 -11.23 -11.14 10.20
CA LEU A 234 -10.83 -10.99 8.80
C LEU A 234 -9.58 -11.84 8.49
N ALA A 235 -8.58 -11.84 9.38
CA ALA A 235 -7.37 -12.65 9.21
C ALA A 235 -7.68 -14.14 9.13
N VAL A 236 -8.57 -14.65 10.01
CA VAL A 236 -9.06 -16.05 9.98
C VAL A 236 -9.79 -16.35 8.67
N ALA A 237 -10.69 -15.44 8.24
CA ALA A 237 -11.48 -15.64 7.02
C ALA A 237 -10.58 -15.67 5.77
N LEU A 238 -9.63 -14.71 5.65
CA LEU A 238 -8.68 -14.66 4.54
C LEU A 238 -7.75 -15.87 4.53
N GLY A 239 -7.22 -16.28 5.68
CA GLY A 239 -6.41 -17.50 5.81
C GLY A 239 -7.16 -18.76 5.37
N GLY A 240 -8.47 -18.78 5.61
CA GLY A 240 -9.37 -19.85 5.17
C GLY A 240 -9.45 -20.00 3.64
N LEU A 241 -9.22 -18.94 2.86
CA LEU A 241 -9.22 -18.99 1.39
C LEU A 241 -8.03 -19.79 0.84
N GLY A 242 -6.94 -19.88 1.56
CA GLY A 242 -5.75 -20.65 1.18
C GLY A 242 -5.87 -22.18 1.30
N ARG A 243 -7.01 -22.72 1.75
CA ARG A 243 -7.18 -24.18 1.99
C ARG A 243 -7.13 -25.03 0.72
N HIS A 244 -7.47 -24.47 -0.42
CA HIS A 244 -7.57 -25.21 -1.69
C HIS A 244 -6.39 -24.94 -2.64
N ALA A 245 -5.65 -23.86 -2.43
CA ALA A 245 -4.45 -23.51 -3.20
C ALA A 245 -3.54 -22.63 -2.35
N PRO A 246 -2.20 -22.70 -2.52
CA PRO A 246 -1.28 -21.84 -1.77
C PRO A 246 -1.62 -20.37 -1.96
N LEU A 247 -1.88 -19.70 -0.84
CA LEU A 247 -2.18 -18.27 -0.77
C LEU A 247 -1.39 -17.66 0.40
N TRP A 248 -0.74 -16.55 0.15
CA TRP A 248 -0.11 -15.74 1.18
C TRP A 248 -1.02 -14.58 1.56
N VAL A 249 -1.23 -14.40 2.85
CA VAL A 249 -1.94 -13.26 3.42
C VAL A 249 -0.99 -12.53 4.34
N ARG A 250 -0.65 -11.28 4.02
CA ARG A 250 0.28 -10.43 4.76
C ARG A 250 -0.43 -9.23 5.35
N LEU A 251 -0.19 -8.96 6.65
CA LEU A 251 -0.74 -7.79 7.34
C LEU A 251 0.28 -6.66 7.37
N HIS A 252 -0.11 -5.49 6.85
CA HIS A 252 0.69 -4.27 6.88
C HIS A 252 0.10 -3.21 7.78
N TYR A 253 0.93 -2.28 8.26
CA TYR A 253 0.53 -1.10 9.02
C TYR A 253 -0.28 -1.44 10.28
N VAL A 254 0.22 -2.41 11.04
CA VAL A 254 -0.40 -2.86 12.29
C VAL A 254 0.08 -1.98 13.43
N TYR A 255 -0.84 -1.32 14.12
CA TYR A 255 -0.51 -0.56 15.31
C TYR A 255 -0.41 -1.49 16.54
N PRO A 256 0.56 -1.29 17.46
CA PRO A 256 0.82 -2.26 18.53
C PRO A 256 -0.21 -2.22 19.66
N TYR A 257 -1.50 -2.34 19.37
CA TYR A 257 -2.54 -2.54 20.37
C TYR A 257 -2.48 -3.94 20.99
N PRO A 258 -2.99 -4.13 22.23
CA PRO A 258 -2.99 -5.45 22.88
C PRO A 258 -3.68 -6.55 22.05
N HIS A 259 -4.77 -6.24 21.38
CA HIS A 259 -5.51 -7.21 20.56
C HIS A 259 -4.76 -7.70 19.30
N VAL A 260 -3.64 -7.09 18.95
CA VAL A 260 -2.74 -7.60 17.90
C VAL A 260 -2.13 -8.95 18.31
N ASP A 261 -2.01 -9.20 19.60
CA ASP A 261 -1.49 -10.48 20.08
C ASP A 261 -2.36 -11.68 19.63
N GLU A 262 -3.65 -11.44 19.32
CA GLU A 262 -4.59 -12.46 18.85
C GLU A 262 -4.28 -13.00 17.44
N VAL A 263 -3.53 -12.27 16.60
CA VAL A 263 -3.17 -12.76 15.26
C VAL A 263 -1.86 -13.57 15.25
N ILE A 264 -1.06 -13.52 16.31
CA ILE A 264 0.21 -14.24 16.38
C ILE A 264 0.03 -15.77 16.35
N PRO A 265 -0.96 -16.37 17.06
CA PRO A 265 -1.26 -17.79 16.91
C PRO A 265 -1.63 -18.18 15.47
N LEU A 266 -2.39 -17.34 14.74
CA LEU A 266 -2.75 -17.58 13.34
C LEU A 266 -1.54 -17.62 12.42
N MET A 267 -0.52 -16.82 12.73
CA MET A 267 0.77 -16.83 12.05
C MET A 267 1.56 -18.12 12.34
N ALA A 268 1.59 -18.53 13.60
CA ALA A 268 2.25 -19.76 14.03
C ALA A 268 1.60 -21.03 13.43
N GLU A 269 0.29 -21.00 13.23
CA GLU A 269 -0.49 -22.08 12.59
C GLU A 269 -0.42 -22.05 11.05
N GLY A 270 0.24 -21.03 10.45
CA GLY A 270 0.37 -20.88 9.01
C GLY A 270 -0.92 -20.46 8.30
N GLN A 271 -1.93 -19.95 9.03
CA GLN A 271 -3.16 -19.43 8.43
C GLN A 271 -2.90 -18.12 7.67
N ILE A 272 -2.02 -17.27 8.20
CA ILE A 272 -1.50 -16.07 7.56
C ILE A 272 0.02 -16.05 7.68
N LEU A 273 0.70 -15.23 6.88
CA LEU A 273 2.16 -15.18 6.91
C LEU A 273 2.68 -14.75 8.28
N PRO A 274 3.78 -15.37 8.78
CA PRO A 274 4.45 -14.97 10.00
C PRO A 274 5.26 -13.66 9.79
N TYR A 275 4.54 -12.60 9.47
CA TYR A 275 5.07 -11.30 9.15
C TYR A 275 4.21 -10.20 9.78
N LEU A 276 4.82 -9.34 10.58
CA LEU A 276 4.13 -8.28 11.29
C LEU A 276 4.84 -6.94 11.05
N ASP A 277 4.20 -6.06 10.29
CA ASP A 277 4.68 -4.68 10.04
C ASP A 277 4.09 -3.75 11.11
N VAL A 278 4.90 -3.44 12.13
CA VAL A 278 4.53 -2.62 13.30
C VAL A 278 5.41 -1.40 13.38
N PRO A 279 4.95 -0.21 12.98
CA PRO A 279 5.73 1.03 13.09
C PRO A 279 5.81 1.49 14.56
N PHE A 280 6.85 1.11 15.29
CA PHE A 280 7.08 1.55 16.67
C PHE A 280 7.38 3.05 16.76
N GLN A 281 7.97 3.64 15.75
CA GLN A 281 8.32 5.05 15.58
C GLN A 281 9.51 5.49 16.45
N HIS A 282 9.57 5.12 17.72
CA HIS A 282 10.66 5.38 18.66
C HIS A 282 10.65 4.36 19.81
N ALA A 283 11.67 4.38 20.67
CA ALA A 283 11.74 3.56 21.88
C ALA A 283 11.71 4.38 23.19
N SER A 284 12.16 5.65 23.16
CA SER A 284 12.11 6.51 24.34
C SER A 284 10.66 6.82 24.73
N PRO A 285 10.25 6.57 26.00
CA PRO A 285 8.91 6.90 26.46
C PRO A 285 8.61 8.40 26.40
N ALA A 286 9.62 9.27 26.52
CA ALA A 286 9.46 10.72 26.43
C ALA A 286 9.06 11.13 25.01
N ILE A 287 9.79 10.61 24.00
CA ILE A 287 9.53 10.90 22.58
C ILE A 287 8.22 10.28 22.13
N LEU A 288 7.91 9.04 22.53
CA LEU A 288 6.61 8.42 22.21
C LEU A 288 5.42 9.21 22.76
N ARG A 289 5.52 9.75 23.98
CA ARG A 289 4.50 10.65 24.53
C ARG A 289 4.38 11.95 23.72
N ALA A 290 5.50 12.56 23.34
CA ALA A 290 5.51 13.76 22.51
C ALA A 290 4.93 13.51 21.13
N MET A 291 5.15 12.32 20.56
CA MET A 291 4.54 11.82 19.32
C MET A 291 3.04 11.50 19.46
N LYS A 292 2.50 11.48 20.68
CA LYS A 292 1.13 11.00 21.01
C LYS A 292 0.88 9.58 20.50
N ARG A 293 1.84 8.69 20.76
CA ARG A 293 1.70 7.27 20.48
C ARG A 293 1.00 6.57 21.65
N PRO A 294 -0.19 5.93 21.47
CA PRO A 294 -0.90 5.23 22.56
C PRO A 294 -0.09 4.11 23.20
N ALA A 295 0.75 3.43 22.42
CA ALA A 295 1.63 2.36 22.90
C ALA A 295 2.85 2.85 23.70
N SER A 296 2.93 4.15 24.05
CA SER A 296 4.08 4.70 24.78
C SER A 296 4.29 4.10 26.18
N SER A 297 3.25 3.55 26.81
CA SER A 297 3.30 2.91 28.12
C SER A 297 3.49 1.40 28.06
N GLU A 298 3.46 0.81 26.86
CA GLU A 298 3.56 -0.64 26.69
C GLU A 298 5.02 -1.09 26.63
N ASN A 299 5.30 -2.24 27.25
CA ASN A 299 6.61 -2.87 27.14
C ASN A 299 6.74 -3.61 25.78
N ASN A 300 7.06 -2.87 24.73
CA ASN A 300 7.21 -3.41 23.39
C ASN A 300 8.25 -4.54 23.31
N LEU A 301 9.34 -4.49 24.09
CA LEU A 301 10.34 -5.56 24.13
C LEU A 301 9.78 -6.86 24.70
N ALA A 302 9.00 -6.78 25.81
CA ALA A 302 8.36 -7.97 26.36
C ALA A 302 7.35 -8.57 25.38
N ARG A 303 6.58 -7.74 24.68
CA ARG A 303 5.64 -8.20 23.65
C ARG A 303 6.37 -8.88 22.48
N ILE A 304 7.43 -8.29 21.96
CA ILE A 304 8.25 -8.90 20.89
C ILE A 304 8.77 -10.29 21.33
N LYS A 305 9.25 -10.42 22.58
CA LYS A 305 9.69 -11.69 23.13
C LYS A 305 8.54 -12.71 23.18
N ASN A 306 7.36 -12.30 23.66
CA ASN A 306 6.18 -13.16 23.72
C ASN A 306 5.68 -13.56 22.32
N TRP A 307 5.65 -12.64 21.38
CA TRP A 307 5.29 -12.93 19.98
C TRP A 307 6.20 -13.99 19.37
N ARG A 308 7.52 -13.85 19.56
CA ARG A 308 8.49 -14.85 19.07
C ARG A 308 8.46 -16.17 19.83
N ALA A 309 8.07 -16.17 21.10
CA ALA A 309 7.83 -17.40 21.84
C ALA A 309 6.63 -18.18 21.27
N THR A 310 5.58 -17.48 20.85
CA THR A 310 4.38 -18.07 20.22
C THR A 310 4.64 -18.43 18.76
N CYS A 311 5.35 -17.58 18.01
CA CYS A 311 5.64 -17.77 16.59
C CYS A 311 7.15 -17.55 16.35
N PRO A 312 8.01 -18.60 16.47
CA PRO A 312 9.47 -18.47 16.33
C PRO A 312 9.93 -17.96 14.96
N GLU A 313 9.18 -18.24 13.90
CA GLU A 313 9.46 -17.77 12.53
C GLU A 313 8.97 -16.35 12.25
N LEU A 314 8.40 -15.66 13.24
CA LEU A 314 7.86 -14.32 13.08
C LEU A 314 8.92 -13.33 12.61
N THR A 315 8.68 -12.76 11.45
CA THR A 315 9.41 -11.60 10.93
C THR A 315 8.74 -10.33 11.40
N ILE A 316 9.49 -9.46 12.06
CA ILE A 316 8.99 -8.17 12.52
C ILE A 316 9.64 -7.06 11.71
N ARG A 317 8.82 -6.32 10.99
CA ARG A 317 9.19 -5.09 10.32
C ARG A 317 8.77 -3.88 11.15
N SER A 318 9.61 -2.85 11.21
CA SER A 318 9.26 -1.61 11.89
C SER A 318 9.80 -0.37 11.17
N THR A 319 9.24 0.76 11.53
CA THR A 319 9.67 2.07 11.06
C THR A 319 9.96 2.95 12.28
N PHE A 320 11.05 3.73 12.20
CA PHE A 320 11.46 4.67 13.23
C PHE A 320 11.66 6.08 12.65
N ILE A 321 11.48 7.07 13.51
CA ILE A 321 11.75 8.48 13.22
C ILE A 321 12.81 8.95 14.19
N VAL A 322 13.92 9.47 13.67
CA VAL A 322 15.01 10.07 14.44
C VAL A 322 15.03 11.59 14.27
N GLY A 323 15.56 12.29 15.28
CA GLY A 323 15.60 13.75 15.26
C GLY A 323 14.22 14.39 15.44
N PHE A 324 13.31 13.72 16.12
CA PHE A 324 12.03 14.29 16.50
C PHE A 324 12.25 15.48 17.46
N PRO A 325 11.43 16.57 17.41
CA PRO A 325 11.59 17.71 18.31
C PRO A 325 11.66 17.30 19.78
N GLY A 326 12.71 17.74 20.48
CA GLY A 326 12.99 17.39 21.85
C GLY A 326 13.75 16.08 22.08
N GLU A 327 14.11 15.36 21.00
CA GLU A 327 14.93 14.14 21.10
C GLU A 327 16.36 14.48 21.55
N THR A 328 16.75 13.98 22.70
CA THR A 328 18.12 14.11 23.27
C THR A 328 19.02 12.95 22.76
N ASP A 329 20.33 13.07 23.01
CA ASP A 329 21.26 11.96 22.73
C ASP A 329 20.91 10.73 23.58
N GLY A 330 20.50 10.92 24.85
CA GLY A 330 20.05 9.82 25.70
C GLY A 330 18.79 9.11 25.17
N ASP A 331 17.85 9.82 24.58
CA ASP A 331 16.67 9.23 23.93
C ASP A 331 17.07 8.41 22.69
N PHE A 332 18.04 8.91 21.92
CA PHE A 332 18.56 8.22 20.76
C PHE A 332 19.35 6.95 21.14
N GLU A 333 20.20 7.00 22.17
CA GLU A 333 20.89 5.80 22.67
C GLU A 333 19.89 4.73 23.16
N GLN A 334 18.83 5.10 23.85
CA GLN A 334 17.73 4.17 24.22
C GLN A 334 17.10 3.50 22.99
N LEU A 335 17.00 4.23 21.86
CA LEU A 335 16.50 3.67 20.62
C LEU A 335 17.46 2.63 20.02
N LEU A 336 18.77 2.87 20.05
CA LEU A 336 19.78 1.91 19.61
C LEU A 336 19.79 0.65 20.50
N GLU A 337 19.75 0.81 21.83
CA GLU A 337 19.64 -0.31 22.76
C GLU A 337 18.37 -1.14 22.52
N PHE A 338 17.26 -0.48 22.22
CA PHE A 338 16.01 -1.17 21.86
C PHE A 338 16.19 -2.02 20.62
N LEU A 339 16.84 -1.52 19.55
CA LEU A 339 17.08 -2.30 18.33
C LEU A 339 17.96 -3.52 18.61
N GLU A 340 19.03 -3.35 19.39
CA GLU A 340 19.94 -4.44 19.76
C GLU A 340 19.22 -5.53 20.57
N GLN A 341 18.31 -5.14 21.47
CA GLN A 341 17.53 -6.10 22.27
C GLN A 341 16.36 -6.72 21.48
N ALA A 342 15.67 -5.93 20.66
CA ALA A 342 14.52 -6.35 19.89
C ALA A 342 14.89 -7.25 18.70
N GLN A 343 16.12 -7.10 18.15
CA GLN A 343 16.59 -7.87 17.01
C GLN A 343 15.57 -7.92 15.87
N LEU A 344 15.08 -6.73 15.45
CA LEU A 344 14.06 -6.62 14.40
C LEU A 344 14.63 -7.10 13.06
N ASP A 345 13.77 -7.73 12.26
CA ASP A 345 14.17 -8.33 10.98
C ASP A 345 14.36 -7.29 9.90
N ARG A 346 13.40 -6.37 9.78
CA ARG A 346 13.37 -5.30 8.77
C ARG A 346 13.08 -3.96 9.45
N VAL A 347 13.91 -2.96 9.19
CA VAL A 347 13.74 -1.62 9.77
C VAL A 347 13.95 -0.56 8.70
N GLY A 348 12.97 0.35 8.61
CA GLY A 348 13.12 1.63 7.93
C GLY A 348 13.34 2.75 8.94
N CYS A 349 14.22 3.70 8.63
CA CYS A 349 14.49 4.87 9.44
C CYS A 349 14.32 6.14 8.61
N PHE A 350 13.53 7.08 9.13
CA PHE A 350 13.33 8.41 8.56
C PHE A 350 13.83 9.48 9.51
N THR A 351 14.42 10.53 8.97
CA THR A 351 14.62 11.76 9.75
C THR A 351 13.29 12.48 9.91
N TYR A 352 13.07 13.11 11.06
CA TYR A 352 11.88 13.94 11.25
C TYR A 352 11.84 15.08 10.21
N SER A 353 10.78 15.11 9.43
CA SER A 353 10.46 16.15 8.47
C SER A 353 9.29 17.00 8.97
N PRO A 354 9.42 18.35 8.99
CA PRO A 354 8.38 19.24 9.47
C PRO A 354 7.24 19.41 8.45
N VAL A 355 6.47 18.37 8.25
CA VAL A 355 5.33 18.40 7.31
C VAL A 355 4.36 19.51 7.68
N SER A 356 4.01 20.35 6.70
CA SER A 356 3.08 21.46 6.88
C SER A 356 1.75 21.01 7.48
N GLY A 357 1.31 21.66 8.57
CA GLY A 357 0.10 21.28 9.32
C GLY A 357 0.32 20.26 10.43
N ALA A 358 1.49 19.64 10.54
CA ALA A 358 1.82 18.73 11.62
C ALA A 358 2.06 19.49 12.94
N ARG A 359 1.43 19.02 14.03
CA ARG A 359 1.54 19.68 15.35
C ARG A 359 2.96 19.66 15.92
N ALA A 360 3.75 18.66 15.56
CA ALA A 360 5.13 18.51 16.02
C ALA A 360 6.02 19.68 15.57
N ASN A 361 5.67 20.41 14.51
CA ASN A 361 6.42 21.57 14.05
C ASN A 361 6.48 22.70 15.10
N GLN A 362 5.51 22.73 16.01
CA GLN A 362 5.41 23.74 17.09
C GLN A 362 6.09 23.31 18.39
N LEU A 363 6.61 22.07 18.44
CA LEU A 363 7.31 21.58 19.61
C LEU A 363 8.70 22.24 19.72
N PRO A 364 9.15 22.57 20.94
CA PRO A 364 10.50 23.08 21.17
C PRO A 364 11.55 21.99 20.95
N GLY A 365 12.83 22.43 20.87
CA GLY A 365 13.95 21.49 20.78
C GLY A 365 14.09 20.85 19.39
N GLN A 366 13.93 21.66 18.34
CA GLN A 366 14.19 21.18 16.97
C GLN A 366 15.62 20.69 16.83
N VAL A 367 15.79 19.47 16.31
CA VAL A 367 17.10 18.85 16.11
C VAL A 367 17.70 19.34 14.79
N PRO A 368 18.99 19.78 14.75
CA PRO A 368 19.65 20.17 13.51
C PRO A 368 19.68 19.05 12.46
N ALA A 369 19.66 19.43 11.18
CA ALA A 369 19.59 18.47 10.06
C ALA A 369 20.80 17.49 10.07
N GLU A 370 21.99 17.99 10.35
CA GLU A 370 23.22 17.19 10.42
C GLU A 370 23.12 16.11 11.50
N ILE A 371 22.53 16.45 12.67
CA ILE A 371 22.35 15.49 13.78
C ILE A 371 21.31 14.43 13.40
N LYS A 372 20.23 14.84 12.71
CA LYS A 372 19.21 13.88 12.20
C LYS A 372 19.84 12.85 11.26
N GLU A 373 20.63 13.30 10.28
CA GLU A 373 21.30 12.40 9.33
C GLU A 373 22.36 11.51 10.02
N GLN A 374 23.11 12.04 10.97
CA GLN A 374 24.05 11.23 11.77
C GLN A 374 23.32 10.14 12.57
N ARG A 375 22.20 10.48 13.23
CA ARG A 375 21.39 9.50 13.97
C ARG A 375 20.82 8.44 13.06
N LYS A 376 20.28 8.83 11.89
CA LYS A 376 19.79 7.90 10.89
C LYS A 376 20.89 6.94 10.42
N ALA A 377 22.06 7.45 10.08
CA ALA A 377 23.20 6.63 9.65
C ALA A 377 23.64 5.64 10.75
N ARG A 378 23.74 6.09 12.01
CA ARG A 378 24.08 5.22 13.15
C ARG A 378 23.03 4.13 13.36
N LEU A 379 21.75 4.47 13.32
CA LEU A 379 20.64 3.51 13.48
C LEU A 379 20.69 2.46 12.38
N MET A 380 20.84 2.88 11.12
CA MET A 380 20.91 1.96 9.99
C MET A 380 22.16 1.06 10.06
N ALA A 381 23.31 1.56 10.49
CA ALA A 381 24.50 0.74 10.69
C ALA A 381 24.33 -0.35 11.77
N VAL A 382 23.59 -0.07 12.84
CA VAL A 382 23.20 -1.10 13.84
C VAL A 382 22.24 -2.11 13.21
N GLN A 383 21.25 -1.65 12.49
CA GLN A 383 20.24 -2.52 11.87
C GLN A 383 20.84 -3.42 10.78
N GLU A 384 21.78 -2.93 9.99
CA GLU A 384 22.48 -3.73 8.97
C GLU A 384 23.19 -4.94 9.60
N LYS A 385 23.85 -4.74 10.74
CA LYS A 385 24.49 -5.85 11.49
C LYS A 385 23.46 -6.87 11.98
N ILE A 386 22.33 -6.39 12.50
CA ILE A 386 21.23 -7.25 12.96
C ILE A 386 20.65 -8.03 11.78
N SER A 387 20.35 -7.36 10.67
CA SER A 387 19.80 -7.98 9.46
C SER A 387 20.73 -9.07 8.92
N ALA A 388 22.01 -8.75 8.72
CA ALA A 388 23.02 -9.72 8.24
C ALA A 388 23.12 -10.94 9.17
N ALA A 389 23.15 -10.74 10.48
CA ALA A 389 23.21 -11.83 11.46
C ALA A 389 21.96 -12.72 11.43
N ARG A 390 20.77 -12.13 11.25
CA ARG A 390 19.50 -12.87 11.15
C ARG A 390 19.41 -13.64 9.84
N LEU A 391 19.76 -13.04 8.71
CA LEU A 391 19.74 -13.70 7.40
C LEU A 391 20.78 -14.84 7.34
N LYS A 392 21.96 -14.66 7.94
CA LYS A 392 22.98 -15.72 8.04
C LYS A 392 22.43 -17.00 8.69
N ARG A 393 21.51 -16.90 9.65
CA ARG A 393 20.88 -18.07 10.31
C ARG A 393 19.96 -18.86 9.36
N LYS A 394 19.53 -18.27 8.24
CA LYS A 394 18.70 -18.95 7.22
C LYS A 394 19.54 -19.84 6.28
N ILE A 395 20.86 -19.68 6.25
CA ILE A 395 21.74 -20.52 5.41
C ILE A 395 21.62 -21.98 5.80
N GLY A 396 21.42 -22.85 4.81
CA GLY A 396 21.18 -24.28 4.99
C GLY A 396 19.71 -24.66 5.14
N THR A 397 18.81 -23.71 5.42
CA THR A 397 17.37 -23.99 5.51
C THR A 397 16.72 -24.02 4.11
N THR A 398 15.58 -24.69 4.00
CA THR A 398 14.75 -24.67 2.79
C THR A 398 13.52 -23.80 3.04
N LEU A 399 13.37 -22.74 2.25
CA LEU A 399 12.25 -21.81 2.32
C LEU A 399 11.28 -22.01 1.15
N GLN A 400 9.99 -21.79 1.40
CA GLN A 400 9.03 -21.56 0.32
C GLN A 400 9.17 -20.11 -0.13
N VAL A 401 9.29 -19.90 -1.44
CA VAL A 401 9.39 -18.58 -2.05
C VAL A 401 8.29 -18.40 -3.10
N LEU A 402 7.89 -17.15 -3.32
CA LEU A 402 7.03 -16.75 -4.43
C LEU A 402 7.91 -16.04 -5.46
N VAL A 403 7.91 -16.54 -6.69
CA VAL A 403 8.70 -15.99 -7.79
C VAL A 403 8.06 -14.69 -8.27
N ASP A 404 8.79 -13.59 -8.21
CA ASP A 404 8.32 -12.29 -8.68
C ASP A 404 8.71 -12.03 -10.13
N LYS A 405 9.95 -12.41 -10.52
CA LYS A 405 10.49 -12.11 -11.85
C LYS A 405 11.42 -13.21 -12.32
N VAL A 406 11.36 -13.46 -13.62
CA VAL A 406 12.30 -14.32 -14.33
C VAL A 406 12.75 -13.59 -15.58
N ASP A 407 14.05 -13.35 -15.71
CA ASP A 407 14.65 -12.66 -16.83
C ASP A 407 16.02 -13.25 -17.18
N GLY A 408 16.76 -12.58 -18.09
CA GLY A 408 18.10 -13.02 -18.51
C GLY A 408 19.17 -12.96 -17.40
N GLU A 409 18.88 -12.28 -16.30
CA GLU A 409 19.78 -12.17 -15.12
C GLU A 409 19.51 -13.26 -14.08
N GLY A 410 18.39 -13.99 -14.20
CA GLY A 410 18.05 -15.10 -13.31
C GLY A 410 16.61 -15.04 -12.76
N VAL A 411 16.40 -15.68 -11.61
CA VAL A 411 15.12 -15.76 -10.94
C VAL A 411 15.17 -14.94 -9.64
N VAL A 412 14.27 -13.98 -9.53
CA VAL A 412 14.05 -13.18 -8.31
C VAL A 412 12.75 -13.61 -7.67
N ALA A 413 12.82 -13.96 -6.40
CA ALA A 413 11.68 -14.42 -5.61
C ALA A 413 11.69 -13.73 -4.23
N ARG A 414 10.62 -13.90 -3.47
CA ARG A 414 10.51 -13.46 -2.07
C ARG A 414 10.16 -14.64 -1.17
N SER A 415 10.65 -14.60 0.06
CA SER A 415 10.21 -15.51 1.12
C SER A 415 9.00 -14.93 1.87
N ALA A 416 8.42 -15.73 2.77
CA ALA A 416 7.37 -15.27 3.68
C ALA A 416 7.80 -14.06 4.54
N ALA A 417 9.10 -13.88 4.72
CA ALA A 417 9.72 -12.79 5.49
C ALA A 417 9.84 -11.46 4.73
N ASP A 418 9.48 -11.43 3.44
CA ASP A 418 9.79 -10.30 2.55
C ASP A 418 8.54 -9.79 1.84
N ALA A 419 8.14 -8.57 2.13
CA ALA A 419 7.08 -7.87 1.41
C ALA A 419 7.63 -7.31 0.08
N PRO A 420 6.80 -7.26 -0.99
CA PRO A 420 7.23 -6.76 -2.28
C PRO A 420 7.69 -5.30 -2.19
N GLU A 421 8.74 -4.96 -2.93
CA GLU A 421 9.29 -3.61 -3.14
C GLU A 421 9.97 -2.95 -1.93
N ILE A 422 9.73 -3.42 -0.70
CA ILE A 422 10.19 -2.75 0.53
C ILE A 422 11.13 -3.57 1.40
N ASP A 423 11.22 -4.88 1.19
CA ASP A 423 12.10 -5.78 1.95
C ASP A 423 13.15 -6.44 1.02
N GLY A 424 13.78 -7.51 1.49
CA GLY A 424 14.79 -8.23 0.73
C GLY A 424 14.20 -9.16 -0.34
N ILE A 425 15.08 -9.74 -1.13
CA ILE A 425 14.74 -10.72 -2.17
C ILE A 425 15.51 -12.03 -1.94
N VAL A 426 15.04 -13.06 -2.63
CA VAL A 426 15.76 -14.34 -2.76
C VAL A 426 16.16 -14.50 -4.21
N ARG A 427 17.49 -14.41 -4.50
CA ARG A 427 18.03 -14.74 -5.83
C ARG A 427 18.13 -16.25 -5.93
N VAL A 428 17.45 -16.82 -6.92
CA VAL A 428 17.37 -18.27 -7.07
C VAL A 428 18.18 -18.72 -8.27
N ASN A 429 19.20 -19.53 -8.00
CA ASN A 429 19.88 -20.27 -9.06
C ASN A 429 19.04 -21.54 -9.36
N SER A 430 18.54 -21.65 -10.58
CA SER A 430 17.64 -22.73 -10.96
C SER A 430 18.07 -23.39 -12.27
N SER A 431 18.13 -24.71 -12.26
CA SER A 431 18.22 -25.55 -13.46
C SER A 431 16.85 -25.88 -14.05
N VAL A 432 15.76 -25.53 -13.35
CA VAL A 432 14.36 -25.75 -13.72
C VAL A 432 13.77 -24.42 -14.17
N THR A 433 12.94 -24.45 -15.21
CA THR A 433 12.20 -23.28 -15.68
C THR A 433 11.10 -22.91 -14.69
N LEU A 434 11.28 -21.81 -13.95
CA LEU A 434 10.27 -21.20 -13.08
C LEU A 434 9.53 -20.09 -13.81
N LYS A 435 8.33 -19.74 -13.33
CA LYS A 435 7.53 -18.63 -13.85
C LYS A 435 7.15 -17.67 -12.73
N ALA A 436 7.01 -16.39 -13.07
CA ALA A 436 6.49 -15.40 -12.13
C ALA A 436 5.09 -15.82 -11.63
N GLY A 437 4.89 -15.73 -10.31
CA GLY A 437 3.68 -16.17 -9.61
C GLY A 437 3.67 -17.65 -9.20
N GLU A 438 4.73 -18.39 -9.44
CA GLU A 438 4.87 -19.76 -8.95
C GLU A 438 5.51 -19.78 -7.54
N PHE A 439 5.05 -20.71 -6.72
CA PHE A 439 5.73 -21.07 -5.48
C PHE A 439 6.82 -22.11 -5.75
N ALA A 440 8.00 -21.90 -5.17
CA ALA A 440 9.10 -22.84 -5.25
C ALA A 440 9.69 -23.12 -3.87
N ARG A 441 10.31 -24.28 -3.70
CA ARG A 441 11.13 -24.58 -2.52
C ARG A 441 12.59 -24.31 -2.85
N VAL A 442 13.26 -23.47 -2.05
CA VAL A 442 14.61 -23.01 -2.29
C VAL A 442 15.47 -23.27 -1.06
N LYS A 443 16.57 -24.00 -1.24
CA LYS A 443 17.60 -24.14 -0.22
C LYS A 443 18.50 -22.93 -0.23
N ILE A 444 18.57 -22.21 0.89
CA ILE A 444 19.39 -21.02 1.05
C ILE A 444 20.86 -21.44 1.19
N VAL A 445 21.72 -20.88 0.36
CA VAL A 445 23.16 -21.20 0.30
C VAL A 445 24.04 -20.04 0.73
N ALA A 446 23.55 -18.80 0.62
CA ALA A 446 24.29 -17.61 1.03
C ALA A 446 23.31 -16.48 1.42
N SER A 447 23.80 -15.49 2.13
CA SER A 447 23.11 -14.24 2.45
C SER A 447 24.06 -13.07 2.39
N ASP A 448 23.53 -11.89 2.07
CA ASP A 448 24.21 -10.62 2.31
C ASP A 448 23.51 -9.84 3.44
N THR A 449 23.58 -8.51 3.43
CA THR A 449 22.97 -7.65 4.46
C THR A 449 21.45 -7.67 4.40
N HIS A 450 20.85 -7.81 3.21
CA HIS A 450 19.40 -7.65 3.00
C HIS A 450 18.78 -8.82 2.25
N ASP A 451 19.54 -9.53 1.42
CA ASP A 451 19.05 -10.53 0.48
C ASP A 451 19.56 -11.94 0.81
N LEU A 452 18.86 -12.91 0.26
CA LEU A 452 19.22 -14.32 0.30
C LEU A 452 19.58 -14.83 -1.10
N ASN A 453 20.48 -15.82 -1.16
CA ASN A 453 20.78 -16.55 -2.38
C ASN A 453 20.50 -18.04 -2.13
N GLY A 454 19.88 -18.70 -3.09
CA GLY A 454 19.53 -20.11 -2.95
C GLY A 454 19.45 -20.85 -4.27
N ALA A 455 19.22 -22.15 -4.18
CA ALA A 455 18.99 -23.03 -5.32
C ALA A 455 17.69 -23.79 -5.10
N VAL A 456 17.00 -24.15 -6.18
CA VAL A 456 15.78 -24.98 -6.11
C VAL A 456 16.12 -26.29 -5.41
N ALA A 457 15.31 -26.67 -4.39
CA ALA A 457 15.51 -27.83 -3.54
C ALA A 457 14.92 -29.11 -4.17
#